data_a9aade9cd34f263d87f11c37e865b71a
#
_entry.id   a9aade9cd34f263d87f11c37e865b71a
#
_cell.length_a   1.000
_cell.length_b   1.000
_cell.length_c   1.000
_cell.angle_alpha   90.00
_cell.angle_beta   90.00
_cell.angle_gamma   90.00
#
_symmetry.space_group_name_H-M   'P 1'
#
loop_
_entity.id
_entity.type
_entity.pdbx_description
1 polymer ?
#
loop_
_entity_poly.entity_id
_entity_poly.type
_entity_poly.pdbx_seq_one_letter_code
_entity_poly.pdbx_strand_id
1 'polypeptide(L)'
;MIGQVRKETRRPAFSKTFLLLLVQLLTFQFNMAASTLANLRPITKVVQGQKMKEGAGVTICRTVGTSTLRNLDPYLMLDELKLPAKAAFAGFPDHPHRGFETCSIMLEGQIEHRDSQGNQGVIGPGGVQWMTAGRGIIHSEMPKGTDGMLWGFQLWINLPKKDKMCKPRYQDYQRGDIPVVESSPGASVRVMAGSHGGVIGPIKMRNPGLLMDVRLAPGANVTQEVPLGWNGFAYVYDGEGKICGSVAQPEHALILGPGDHVTATGGSGTNGLKFLLIAGKPIGEPIVQHGPFVMTTQEEIYQAFRDYQSGRLQDPADNPWKGDDGEL
;
A
#
# COMPACT_ATOMS: atom_id res chain seq x y z
N MET A 1 75.08 -4.85 54.64
CA MET A 1 73.61 -4.99 54.95
C MET A 1 72.86 -4.14 53.97
N ILE A 2 72.23 -4.79 52.98
CA ILE A 2 71.51 -4.11 51.90
C ILE A 2 70.02 -4.38 52.18
N GLY A 3 69.29 -3.29 52.53
CA GLY A 3 67.82 -3.36 52.77
C GLY A 3 67.05 -3.32 51.47
N GLN A 4 66.24 -4.39 51.19
CA GLN A 4 65.32 -4.43 50.11
C GLN A 4 64.03 -3.64 50.47
N VAL A 5 63.69 -2.61 49.69
CA VAL A 5 62.42 -1.89 49.75
C VAL A 5 61.43 -2.60 48.83
N ARG A 6 60.39 -3.28 49.37
CA ARG A 6 59.26 -3.79 48.61
C ARG A 6 58.34 -2.63 48.24
N LYS A 7 58.15 -2.38 46.91
CA LYS A 7 57.10 -1.51 46.40
C LYS A 7 55.79 -2.31 46.37
N GLU A 8 54.83 -1.98 47.24
CA GLU A 8 53.44 -2.41 47.14
C GLU A 8 52.77 -1.62 46.04
N THR A 9 52.38 -2.30 44.96
CA THR A 9 51.52 -1.73 43.93
C THR A 9 50.09 -1.83 44.38
N ARG A 10 49.52 -0.73 44.90
CA ARG A 10 48.06 -0.65 45.18
C ARG A 10 47.31 -0.63 43.84
N ARG A 11 46.49 -1.66 43.55
CA ARG A 11 45.51 -1.63 42.48
C ARG A 11 44.39 -0.65 42.88
N PRO A 12 43.90 0.21 41.98
CA PRO A 12 42.81 1.12 42.29
C PRO A 12 41.54 0.28 42.52
N ALA A 13 40.96 0.37 43.70
CA ALA A 13 39.63 -0.19 44.00
C ALA A 13 38.58 0.74 43.44
N PHE A 14 37.89 0.32 42.36
CA PHE A 14 36.73 1.05 41.87
C PHE A 14 35.63 1.01 42.93
N SER A 15 35.02 2.17 43.20
CA SER A 15 33.92 2.27 44.17
C SER A 15 32.72 1.43 43.71
N LYS A 16 32.00 0.82 44.66
CA LYS A 16 30.78 0.05 44.38
C LYS A 16 29.78 0.85 43.54
N THR A 17 29.73 2.17 43.72
CA THR A 17 28.87 3.11 42.98
C THR A 17 29.28 3.21 41.49
N PHE A 18 30.60 3.21 41.20
CA PHE A 18 31.10 3.23 39.84
C PHE A 18 30.77 1.93 39.07
N LEU A 19 30.86 0.78 39.76
CA LEU A 19 30.51 -0.52 39.19
C LEU A 19 29.02 -0.62 38.91
N LEU A 20 28.15 -0.07 39.82
CA LEU A 20 26.72 -0.03 39.64
C LEU A 20 26.29 0.86 38.46
N LEU A 21 26.92 2.03 38.30
CA LEU A 21 26.69 2.93 37.15
C LEU A 21 27.10 2.27 35.82
N LEU A 22 28.24 1.57 35.82
CA LEU A 22 28.70 0.85 34.62
C LEU A 22 27.78 -0.27 34.22
N VAL A 23 27.26 -1.05 35.20
CA VAL A 23 26.28 -2.09 34.95
C VAL A 23 24.95 -1.50 34.45
N GLN A 24 24.50 -0.38 35.01
CA GLN A 24 23.28 0.30 34.53
C GLN A 24 23.45 0.90 33.12
N LEU A 25 24.65 1.47 32.79
CA LEU A 25 24.96 1.94 31.44
C LEU A 25 25.01 0.78 30.43
N LEU A 26 25.66 -0.34 30.81
CA LEU A 26 25.74 -1.53 29.96
C LEU A 26 24.38 -2.19 29.76
N THR A 27 23.53 -2.26 30.80
CA THR A 27 22.16 -2.76 30.67
C THR A 27 21.28 -1.82 29.86
N PHE A 28 21.46 -0.49 29.98
CA PHE A 28 20.75 0.49 29.16
C PHE A 28 21.20 0.41 27.68
N GLN A 29 22.51 0.30 27.43
CA GLN A 29 23.02 0.08 26.05
C GLN A 29 22.61 -1.27 25.48
N PHE A 30 22.58 -2.34 26.29
CA PHE A 30 22.12 -3.65 25.86
C PHE A 30 20.60 -3.67 25.57
N ASN A 31 19.79 -2.98 26.38
CA ASN A 31 18.36 -2.82 26.13
C ASN A 31 18.08 -1.90 24.93
N MET A 32 18.89 -0.84 24.71
CA MET A 32 18.81 -0.03 23.50
C MET A 32 19.24 -0.81 22.25
N ALA A 33 20.27 -1.65 22.33
CA ALA A 33 20.70 -2.53 21.22
C ALA A 33 19.72 -3.68 20.97
N ALA A 34 19.06 -4.21 22.00
CA ALA A 34 18.01 -5.22 21.86
C ALA A 34 16.70 -4.64 21.27
N SER A 35 16.45 -3.32 21.42
CA SER A 35 15.30 -2.65 20.81
C SER A 35 15.49 -2.32 19.33
N THR A 36 16.66 -2.58 18.75
CA THR A 36 16.98 -2.37 17.32
C THR A 36 17.18 -3.65 16.54
N LEU A 37 16.88 -4.81 17.10
CA LEU A 37 16.76 -6.04 16.31
C LEU A 37 15.46 -5.91 15.49
N ALA A 38 15.64 -5.57 14.21
CA ALA A 38 14.57 -5.52 13.24
C ALA A 38 13.74 -6.82 13.29
N ASN A 39 12.42 -6.70 13.54
CA ASN A 39 11.50 -7.83 13.61
C ASN A 39 10.89 -8.08 12.24
N LEU A 40 11.35 -9.16 11.60
CA LEU A 40 10.79 -9.59 10.33
C LEU A 40 9.29 -9.90 10.48
N ARG A 41 8.47 -9.32 9.63
CA ARG A 41 7.03 -9.61 9.57
C ARG A 41 6.80 -11.04 9.06
N PRO A 42 6.14 -11.93 9.82
CA PRO A 42 5.74 -13.22 9.28
C PRO A 42 4.62 -13.08 8.25
N ILE A 43 4.51 -14.02 7.33
CA ILE A 43 3.31 -14.17 6.50
C ILE A 43 2.27 -14.96 7.30
N THR A 44 1.15 -14.33 7.62
CA THR A 44 0.07 -14.91 8.42
C THR A 44 -0.98 -15.62 7.58
N LYS A 45 -1.11 -15.25 6.31
CA LYS A 45 -2.07 -15.81 5.37
C LYS A 45 -1.58 -15.61 3.95
N VAL A 46 -1.84 -16.58 3.08
CA VAL A 46 -1.69 -16.47 1.63
C VAL A 46 -3.08 -16.54 1.00
N VAL A 47 -3.42 -15.56 0.19
CA VAL A 47 -4.73 -15.46 -0.48
C VAL A 47 -4.52 -15.57 -1.97
N GLN A 48 -5.05 -16.63 -2.56
CA GLN A 48 -5.06 -16.82 -4.01
C GLN A 48 -6.13 -15.93 -4.64
N GLY A 49 -5.79 -15.30 -5.77
CA GLY A 49 -6.70 -14.47 -6.53
C GLY A 49 -7.86 -15.27 -7.14
N GLN A 50 -9.03 -14.65 -7.15
CA GLN A 50 -10.26 -15.22 -7.72
C GLN A 50 -10.63 -14.46 -8.99
N LYS A 51 -10.79 -15.19 -10.11
CA LYS A 51 -11.20 -14.58 -11.38
C LYS A 51 -12.69 -14.32 -11.37
N MET A 52 -13.08 -13.10 -11.71
CA MET A 52 -14.49 -12.69 -11.79
C MET A 52 -14.71 -11.62 -12.86
N LYS A 53 -15.97 -11.24 -13.09
CA LYS A 53 -16.35 -10.18 -14.01
C LYS A 53 -16.70 -8.92 -13.23
N GLU A 54 -16.18 -7.79 -13.73
CA GLU A 54 -16.48 -6.45 -13.20
C GLU A 54 -16.72 -5.45 -14.33
N GLY A 55 -17.22 -4.26 -13.98
CA GLY A 55 -17.58 -3.23 -14.96
C GLY A 55 -18.54 -3.76 -16.03
N ALA A 56 -18.26 -3.46 -17.28
CA ALA A 56 -19.06 -3.97 -18.41
C ALA A 56 -18.61 -5.38 -18.88
N GLY A 57 -18.16 -6.24 -17.96
CA GLY A 57 -17.81 -7.63 -18.24
C GLY A 57 -16.30 -7.88 -18.37
N VAL A 58 -15.47 -6.95 -17.92
CA VAL A 58 -14.00 -7.11 -17.86
C VAL A 58 -13.63 -8.21 -16.87
N THR A 59 -12.73 -9.12 -17.26
CA THR A 59 -12.23 -10.16 -16.36
C THR A 59 -11.11 -9.58 -15.48
N ILE A 60 -11.27 -9.71 -14.18
CA ILE A 60 -10.27 -9.31 -13.17
C ILE A 60 -9.85 -10.51 -12.31
N CYS A 61 -8.73 -10.37 -11.59
CA CYS A 61 -8.28 -11.30 -10.56
C CYS A 61 -8.26 -10.56 -9.22
N ARG A 62 -9.20 -10.89 -8.32
CA ARG A 62 -9.38 -10.23 -7.01
C ARG A 62 -8.78 -11.03 -5.88
N THR A 63 -8.01 -10.38 -5.00
CA THR A 63 -7.46 -11.01 -3.77
C THR A 63 -8.08 -10.43 -2.50
N VAL A 64 -7.95 -9.13 -2.27
CA VAL A 64 -8.67 -8.41 -1.20
C VAL A 64 -10.05 -8.03 -1.76
N GLY A 65 -11.10 -8.11 -0.96
CA GLY A 65 -12.48 -7.90 -1.38
C GLY A 65 -13.24 -9.19 -1.73
N THR A 66 -12.68 -10.35 -1.39
CA THR A 66 -13.29 -11.67 -1.59
C THR A 66 -13.88 -12.23 -0.29
N SER A 67 -14.63 -13.34 -0.38
CA SER A 67 -15.10 -14.07 0.82
C SER A 67 -13.95 -14.60 1.67
N THR A 68 -12.79 -14.87 1.07
CA THR A 68 -11.58 -15.34 1.76
C THR A 68 -10.89 -14.22 2.54
N LEU A 69 -10.92 -12.99 2.00
CA LEU A 69 -10.37 -11.80 2.64
C LEU A 69 -11.24 -10.58 2.27
N ARG A 70 -12.28 -10.34 3.06
CA ARG A 70 -13.27 -9.30 2.78
C ARG A 70 -12.66 -7.89 2.73
N ASN A 71 -11.76 -7.61 3.66
CA ASN A 71 -10.94 -6.39 3.68
C ASN A 71 -9.70 -6.64 4.56
N LEU A 72 -8.74 -5.74 4.49
CA LEU A 72 -7.57 -5.65 5.38
C LEU A 72 -7.38 -4.16 5.71
N ASP A 73 -8.04 -3.68 6.74
CA ASP A 73 -8.07 -2.25 7.10
C ASP A 73 -6.68 -1.59 6.98
N PRO A 74 -6.48 -0.53 6.14
CA PRO A 74 -7.52 0.25 5.45
C PRO A 74 -7.88 -0.24 4.04
N TYR A 75 -7.39 -1.38 3.58
CA TYR A 75 -7.57 -1.86 2.21
C TYR A 75 -8.89 -2.63 2.06
N LEU A 76 -9.69 -2.20 1.06
CA LEU A 76 -11.02 -2.73 0.80
C LEU A 76 -11.04 -3.73 -0.34
N MET A 77 -10.19 -3.52 -1.37
CA MET A 77 -10.17 -4.33 -2.57
C MET A 77 -8.83 -4.20 -3.30
N LEU A 78 -8.36 -5.29 -3.88
CA LEU A 78 -7.30 -5.29 -4.89
C LEU A 78 -7.69 -6.19 -6.06
N ASP A 79 -7.75 -5.59 -7.24
CA ASP A 79 -7.98 -6.26 -8.52
C ASP A 79 -6.77 -6.13 -9.43
N GLU A 80 -6.37 -7.22 -10.07
CA GLU A 80 -5.47 -7.23 -11.20
C GLU A 80 -6.28 -7.38 -12.50
N LEU A 81 -6.03 -6.49 -13.45
CA LEU A 81 -6.48 -6.58 -14.83
C LEU A 81 -5.29 -7.05 -15.68
N LYS A 82 -5.39 -8.23 -16.29
CA LYS A 82 -4.34 -8.76 -17.18
C LYS A 82 -4.99 -9.52 -18.32
N LEU A 83 -5.27 -8.82 -19.39
CA LEU A 83 -6.01 -9.38 -20.53
C LEU A 83 -5.66 -8.61 -21.83
N PRO A 84 -5.92 -9.21 -23.02
CA PRO A 84 -5.79 -8.46 -24.26
C PRO A 84 -6.63 -7.19 -24.24
N ALA A 85 -6.10 -6.06 -24.68
CA ALA A 85 -6.79 -4.76 -24.63
C ALA A 85 -8.16 -4.82 -25.35
N LYS A 86 -8.26 -5.58 -26.44
CA LYS A 86 -9.53 -5.84 -27.13
C LYS A 86 -10.60 -6.49 -26.23
N ALA A 87 -10.20 -7.36 -25.31
CA ALA A 87 -11.12 -8.03 -24.39
C ALA A 87 -11.54 -7.11 -23.21
N ALA A 88 -10.78 -6.06 -22.95
CA ALA A 88 -11.08 -5.05 -21.93
C ALA A 88 -11.86 -3.85 -22.47
N PHE A 89 -12.14 -3.77 -23.78
CA PHE A 89 -12.66 -2.57 -24.46
C PHE A 89 -13.99 -2.04 -23.85
N ALA A 90 -14.81 -2.91 -23.26
CA ALA A 90 -16.04 -2.50 -22.58
C ALA A 90 -15.76 -1.61 -21.34
N GLY A 91 -14.60 -1.74 -20.71
CA GLY A 91 -14.12 -0.91 -19.63
C GLY A 91 -15.04 -0.85 -18.41
N PHE A 92 -14.93 0.27 -17.73
CA PHE A 92 -15.78 0.64 -16.59
C PHE A 92 -16.50 1.95 -16.91
N PRO A 93 -17.73 1.86 -17.50
CA PRO A 93 -18.56 3.01 -17.80
C PRO A 93 -18.89 3.81 -16.54
N ASP A 94 -19.54 4.96 -16.72
CA ASP A 94 -19.90 5.86 -15.62
C ASP A 94 -20.48 5.13 -14.41
N HIS A 95 -19.78 5.24 -13.28
CA HIS A 95 -20.15 4.66 -12.01
C HIS A 95 -19.77 5.57 -10.84
N PRO A 96 -20.55 5.54 -9.74
CA PRO A 96 -20.29 6.40 -8.59
C PRO A 96 -19.28 5.78 -7.62
N HIS A 97 -18.66 6.62 -6.78
CA HIS A 97 -17.94 6.22 -5.58
C HIS A 97 -18.19 7.23 -4.45
N ARG A 98 -18.21 6.76 -3.18
CA ARG A 98 -18.24 7.62 -1.99
C ARG A 98 -17.54 6.96 -0.81
N GLY A 99 -16.73 7.73 -0.07
CA GLY A 99 -16.23 7.40 1.25
C GLY A 99 -14.90 6.65 1.27
N PHE A 100 -14.18 6.58 0.14
CA PHE A 100 -12.89 5.90 0.03
C PHE A 100 -12.03 6.49 -1.08
N GLU A 101 -10.83 5.95 -1.28
CA GLU A 101 -9.91 6.30 -2.34
C GLU A 101 -9.70 5.11 -3.28
N THR A 102 -9.47 5.38 -4.55
CA THR A 102 -9.04 4.39 -5.55
C THR A 102 -7.64 4.70 -6.05
N CYS A 103 -6.89 3.67 -6.40
CA CYS A 103 -5.59 3.81 -7.02
C CYS A 103 -5.48 2.85 -8.20
N SER A 104 -5.41 3.42 -9.41
CA SER A 104 -5.16 2.68 -10.65
C SER A 104 -3.67 2.72 -10.97
N ILE A 105 -3.04 1.54 -11.14
CA ILE A 105 -1.61 1.40 -11.43
C ILE A 105 -1.47 0.68 -12.76
N MET A 106 -0.83 1.29 -13.76
CA MET A 106 -0.69 0.71 -15.09
C MET A 106 0.70 0.07 -15.27
N LEU A 107 0.74 -1.18 -15.73
CA LEU A 107 1.96 -1.86 -16.17
C LEU A 107 2.10 -1.87 -17.69
N GLU A 108 0.99 -2.15 -18.41
CA GLU A 108 0.90 -2.16 -19.86
C GLU A 108 -0.45 -1.62 -20.34
N GLY A 109 -0.49 -1.05 -21.53
CA GLY A 109 -1.69 -0.41 -22.06
C GLY A 109 -1.96 0.96 -21.43
N GLN A 110 -3.13 1.51 -21.72
CA GLN A 110 -3.55 2.83 -21.23
C GLN A 110 -5.01 2.82 -20.81
N ILE A 111 -5.33 3.60 -19.79
CA ILE A 111 -6.71 3.89 -19.37
C ILE A 111 -6.95 5.39 -19.47
N GLU A 112 -8.05 5.77 -20.11
CA GLU A 112 -8.60 7.13 -20.08
C GLU A 112 -9.66 7.19 -18.99
N HIS A 113 -9.52 8.14 -18.07
CA HIS A 113 -10.54 8.44 -17.08
C HIS A 113 -11.23 9.78 -17.40
N ARG A 114 -12.51 9.86 -17.06
CA ARG A 114 -13.33 11.07 -17.10
C ARG A 114 -14.27 11.08 -15.92
N ASP A 115 -14.56 12.25 -15.38
CA ASP A 115 -15.50 12.39 -14.30
C ASP A 115 -16.57 13.44 -14.53
N SER A 116 -17.57 13.43 -13.68
CA SER A 116 -18.70 14.35 -13.68
C SER A 116 -18.37 15.79 -13.29
N GLN A 117 -17.13 16.07 -12.85
CA GLN A 117 -16.64 17.45 -12.56
C GLN A 117 -15.83 18.03 -13.71
N GLY A 118 -15.68 17.28 -14.82
CA GLY A 118 -14.95 17.73 -16.01
C GLY A 118 -13.45 17.40 -15.97
N ASN A 119 -12.98 16.62 -14.98
CA ASN A 119 -11.62 16.13 -15.00
C ASN A 119 -11.49 15.02 -16.04
N GLN A 120 -10.38 15.00 -16.76
CA GLN A 120 -10.06 14.00 -17.77
C GLN A 120 -8.55 13.78 -17.81
N GLY A 121 -8.13 12.53 -17.94
CA GLY A 121 -6.72 12.18 -18.06
C GLY A 121 -6.51 10.82 -18.72
N VAL A 122 -5.26 10.54 -19.07
CA VAL A 122 -4.82 9.25 -19.59
C VAL A 122 -3.62 8.79 -18.77
N ILE A 123 -3.70 7.55 -18.28
CA ILE A 123 -2.63 6.92 -17.55
C ILE A 123 -2.04 5.82 -18.44
N GLY A 124 -0.75 5.95 -18.72
CA GLY A 124 0.01 5.00 -19.53
C GLY A 124 0.86 4.02 -18.69
N PRO A 125 1.68 3.19 -19.36
CA PRO A 125 2.52 2.22 -18.69
C PRO A 125 3.46 2.86 -17.68
N GLY A 126 3.40 2.35 -16.44
CA GLY A 126 4.15 2.89 -15.31
C GLY A 126 3.51 4.11 -14.65
N GLY A 127 2.37 4.60 -15.13
CA GLY A 127 1.61 5.68 -14.50
C GLY A 127 0.72 5.18 -13.37
N VAL A 128 0.31 6.11 -12.53
CA VAL A 128 -0.59 5.88 -11.38
C VAL A 128 -1.59 7.01 -11.32
N GLN A 129 -2.86 6.67 -11.12
CA GLN A 129 -3.89 7.62 -10.72
C GLN A 129 -4.34 7.32 -9.31
N TRP A 130 -4.33 8.32 -8.45
CA TRP A 130 -4.91 8.27 -7.12
C TRP A 130 -6.11 9.19 -7.06
N MET A 131 -7.29 8.63 -6.88
CA MET A 131 -8.53 9.39 -6.77
C MET A 131 -9.07 9.30 -5.35
N THR A 132 -9.24 10.42 -4.68
CA THR A 132 -10.04 10.53 -3.46
C THR A 132 -11.49 10.75 -3.87
N ALA A 133 -12.37 9.75 -3.68
CA ALA A 133 -13.80 9.91 -4.00
C ALA A 133 -14.52 10.79 -2.97
N GLY A 134 -14.10 10.71 -1.71
CA GLY A 134 -14.64 11.55 -0.65
C GLY A 134 -16.17 11.53 -0.58
N ARG A 135 -16.81 12.71 -0.61
CA ARG A 135 -18.26 12.87 -0.55
C ARG A 135 -19.02 12.28 -1.74
N GLY A 136 -18.32 12.08 -2.87
CA GLY A 136 -18.90 11.43 -4.02
C GLY A 136 -18.34 11.92 -5.34
N ILE A 137 -18.13 10.99 -6.26
CA ILE A 137 -17.73 11.23 -7.64
C ILE A 137 -18.42 10.21 -8.54
N ILE A 138 -18.70 10.61 -9.78
CA ILE A 138 -19.13 9.69 -10.85
C ILE A 138 -18.04 9.77 -11.90
N HIS A 139 -17.47 8.63 -12.25
CA HIS A 139 -16.39 8.57 -13.24
C HIS A 139 -16.47 7.33 -14.12
N SER A 140 -15.72 7.37 -15.21
CA SER A 140 -15.48 6.23 -16.09
C SER A 140 -14.00 5.98 -16.27
N GLU A 141 -13.63 4.71 -16.44
CA GLU A 141 -12.28 4.26 -16.72
C GLU A 141 -12.32 3.36 -17.96
N MET A 142 -11.88 3.92 -19.09
CA MET A 142 -12.00 3.25 -20.38
C MET A 142 -10.63 2.91 -20.96
N PRO A 143 -10.39 1.65 -21.38
CA PRO A 143 -9.18 1.28 -22.09
C PRO A 143 -8.98 2.15 -23.32
N LYS A 144 -7.77 2.67 -23.53
CA LYS A 144 -7.42 3.46 -24.70
C LYS A 144 -6.61 2.62 -25.68
N GLY A 145 -7.22 2.35 -26.85
CA GLY A 145 -6.65 1.45 -27.87
C GLY A 145 -7.10 0.00 -27.67
N THR A 146 -6.92 -0.80 -28.70
CA THR A 146 -7.35 -2.21 -28.78
C THR A 146 -6.19 -3.19 -28.94
N ASP A 147 -5.00 -2.70 -29.15
CA ASP A 147 -3.81 -3.51 -29.42
C ASP A 147 -3.01 -3.79 -28.14
N GLY A 148 -2.35 -4.96 -28.11
CA GLY A 148 -1.52 -5.38 -26.99
C GLY A 148 -2.32 -5.84 -25.76
N MET A 149 -1.71 -5.65 -24.61
CA MET A 149 -2.27 -6.04 -23.30
C MET A 149 -2.73 -4.80 -22.55
N LEU A 150 -3.82 -4.96 -21.81
CA LEU A 150 -4.16 -4.11 -20.70
C LEU A 150 -3.74 -4.83 -19.41
N TRP A 151 -2.72 -4.31 -18.73
CA TRP A 151 -2.23 -4.87 -17.49
C TRP A 151 -2.06 -3.78 -16.44
N GLY A 152 -2.78 -3.91 -15.36
CA GLY A 152 -2.75 -2.94 -14.28
C GLY A 152 -3.49 -3.43 -13.04
N PHE A 153 -3.59 -2.56 -12.06
CA PHE A 153 -4.23 -2.85 -10.77
C PHE A 153 -5.20 -1.75 -10.40
N GLN A 154 -6.26 -2.13 -9.70
CA GLN A 154 -7.19 -1.24 -9.02
C GLN A 154 -7.16 -1.56 -7.53
N LEU A 155 -6.69 -0.63 -6.71
CA LEU A 155 -6.66 -0.73 -5.26
C LEU A 155 -7.69 0.23 -4.66
N TRP A 156 -8.53 -0.26 -3.73
CA TRP A 156 -9.45 0.57 -2.96
C TRP A 156 -8.95 0.72 -1.52
N ILE A 157 -8.89 1.96 -1.04
CA ILE A 157 -8.37 2.32 0.26
C ILE A 157 -9.46 3.07 1.03
N ASN A 158 -9.81 2.59 2.21
CA ASN A 158 -10.81 3.23 3.06
C ASN A 158 -10.34 4.59 3.57
N LEU A 159 -11.27 5.52 3.74
CA LEU A 159 -11.04 6.78 4.43
C LEU A 159 -11.55 6.70 5.88
N PRO A 160 -10.88 7.36 6.84
CA PRO A 160 -11.41 7.55 8.17
C PRO A 160 -12.72 8.37 8.09
N LYS A 161 -13.62 8.17 9.05
CA LYS A 161 -14.95 8.82 9.08
C LYS A 161 -14.87 10.32 8.84
N LYS A 162 -13.90 11.00 9.45
CA LYS A 162 -13.69 12.44 9.31
C LYS A 162 -13.41 12.91 7.89
N ASP A 163 -12.84 12.02 7.06
CA ASP A 163 -12.44 12.33 5.67
C ASP A 163 -13.39 11.75 4.62
N LYS A 164 -14.37 10.91 5.01
CA LYS A 164 -15.28 10.26 4.04
C LYS A 164 -16.11 11.23 3.21
N MET A 165 -16.37 12.43 3.74
CA MET A 165 -17.15 13.47 3.05
C MET A 165 -16.29 14.64 2.56
N CYS A 166 -14.97 14.47 2.47
CA CYS A 166 -14.06 15.49 1.92
C CYS A 166 -14.33 15.72 0.42
N LYS A 167 -13.79 16.81 -0.10
CA LYS A 167 -13.88 17.13 -1.54
C LYS A 167 -13.16 16.08 -2.37
N PRO A 168 -13.74 15.59 -3.49
CA PRO A 168 -13.05 14.74 -4.44
C PRO A 168 -11.80 15.40 -5.02
N ARG A 169 -10.78 14.56 -5.28
CA ARG A 169 -9.51 15.06 -5.81
C ARG A 169 -8.76 13.95 -6.54
N TYR A 170 -7.92 14.33 -7.53
CA TYR A 170 -7.02 13.43 -8.26
C TYR A 170 -5.55 13.79 -8.04
N GLN A 171 -4.70 12.78 -8.11
CA GLN A 171 -3.24 12.89 -8.18
C GLN A 171 -2.79 11.91 -9.27
N ASP A 172 -2.48 12.43 -10.44
CA ASP A 172 -2.05 11.66 -11.61
C ASP A 172 -0.55 11.82 -11.80
N TYR A 173 0.15 10.69 -11.88
CA TYR A 173 1.58 10.64 -12.07
C TYR A 173 1.90 9.72 -13.25
N GLN A 174 2.69 10.20 -14.19
CA GLN A 174 3.25 9.38 -15.26
C GLN A 174 4.49 8.63 -14.76
N ARG A 175 4.98 7.67 -15.55
CA ARG A 175 6.15 6.87 -15.19
C ARG A 175 7.35 7.70 -14.72
N GLY A 176 7.62 8.82 -15.38
CA GLY A 176 8.76 9.68 -15.09
C GLY A 176 8.67 10.48 -13.80
N ASP A 177 7.44 10.63 -13.26
CA ASP A 177 7.19 11.39 -12.04
C ASP A 177 7.37 10.54 -10.77
N ILE A 178 7.47 9.21 -10.93
CA ILE A 178 7.56 8.27 -9.82
C ILE A 178 9.03 7.82 -9.66
N PRO A 179 9.68 8.13 -8.54
CA PRO A 179 11.06 7.78 -8.32
C PRO A 179 11.27 6.27 -8.25
N VAL A 180 12.42 5.82 -8.78
CA VAL A 180 12.90 4.45 -8.72
C VAL A 180 14.21 4.41 -7.94
N VAL A 181 14.30 3.53 -6.97
CA VAL A 181 15.50 3.31 -6.15
C VAL A 181 16.08 1.95 -6.50
N GLU A 182 17.34 1.92 -6.94
CA GLU A 182 18.14 0.70 -7.04
C GLU A 182 18.66 0.35 -5.66
N SER A 183 17.94 -0.53 -4.96
CA SER A 183 18.17 -0.85 -3.54
C SER A 183 19.42 -1.74 -3.35
N SER A 184 19.67 -2.63 -4.31
CA SER A 184 20.84 -3.48 -4.42
C SER A 184 20.98 -3.94 -5.89
N PRO A 185 22.09 -4.55 -6.30
CA PRO A 185 22.22 -5.05 -7.68
C PRO A 185 21.06 -5.98 -8.07
N GLY A 186 20.29 -5.57 -9.07
CA GLY A 186 19.11 -6.28 -9.56
C GLY A 186 17.83 -6.11 -8.72
N ALA A 187 17.81 -5.21 -7.73
CA ALA A 187 16.63 -4.90 -6.95
C ALA A 187 16.19 -3.44 -7.15
N SER A 188 15.12 -3.21 -7.89
CA SER A 188 14.56 -1.89 -8.11
C SER A 188 13.22 -1.73 -7.40
N VAL A 189 13.01 -0.56 -6.79
CA VAL A 189 11.79 -0.20 -6.04
C VAL A 189 11.25 1.12 -6.59
N ARG A 190 10.07 1.09 -7.21
CA ARG A 190 9.32 2.29 -7.58
C ARG A 190 8.50 2.74 -6.38
N VAL A 191 8.78 3.93 -5.88
CA VAL A 191 8.16 4.46 -4.66
C VAL A 191 6.99 5.36 -5.07
N MET A 192 5.77 4.84 -5.08
CA MET A 192 4.55 5.59 -5.42
C MET A 192 4.06 6.42 -4.23
N ALA A 193 3.98 5.80 -3.04
CA ALA A 193 3.65 6.46 -1.77
C ALA A 193 4.51 5.90 -0.63
N GLY A 194 4.72 6.67 0.42
CA GLY A 194 5.63 6.34 1.52
C GLY A 194 7.08 6.59 1.16
N SER A 195 8.02 5.84 1.75
CA SER A 195 9.45 6.04 1.50
C SER A 195 10.24 4.74 1.45
N HIS A 196 11.30 4.70 0.63
CA HIS A 196 12.27 3.63 0.53
C HIS A 196 13.67 4.22 0.33
N GLY A 197 14.67 3.77 1.10
CA GLY A 197 16.05 4.27 0.98
C GLY A 197 16.19 5.79 1.10
N GLY A 198 15.33 6.46 1.88
CA GLY A 198 15.28 7.92 2.04
C GLY A 198 14.57 8.66 0.90
N VAL A 199 14.12 7.98 -0.15
CA VAL A 199 13.35 8.55 -1.25
C VAL A 199 11.86 8.48 -0.94
N ILE A 200 11.15 9.59 -1.13
CA ILE A 200 9.71 9.73 -0.82
C ILE A 200 8.91 9.69 -2.11
N GLY A 201 7.84 8.89 -2.13
CA GLY A 201 6.88 8.82 -3.23
C GLY A 201 6.02 10.09 -3.34
N PRO A 202 5.58 10.45 -4.56
CA PRO A 202 4.86 11.69 -4.81
C PRO A 202 3.41 11.69 -4.29
N ILE A 203 2.77 10.50 -4.17
CA ILE A 203 1.36 10.40 -3.78
C ILE A 203 1.17 10.79 -2.31
N LYS A 204 0.27 11.74 -2.07
CA LYS A 204 -0.15 12.18 -0.73
C LYS A 204 -1.41 11.44 -0.32
N MET A 205 -1.27 10.48 0.58
CA MET A 205 -2.36 9.67 1.14
C MET A 205 -3.00 10.39 2.33
N ARG A 206 -4.35 10.33 2.44
CA ARG A 206 -5.06 10.84 3.64
C ARG A 206 -4.84 9.95 4.85
N ASN A 207 -4.80 8.64 4.66
CA ASN A 207 -4.41 7.69 5.70
C ASN A 207 -2.94 7.29 5.49
N PRO A 208 -2.07 7.38 6.52
CA PRO A 208 -0.65 7.05 6.37
C PRO A 208 -0.45 5.64 5.81
N GLY A 209 0.37 5.54 4.75
CA GLY A 209 0.61 4.27 4.07
C GLY A 209 1.83 4.29 3.16
N LEU A 210 2.12 3.14 2.58
CA LEU A 210 3.11 2.97 1.52
C LEU A 210 2.52 2.13 0.38
N LEU A 211 2.97 2.44 -0.83
CA LEU A 211 2.65 1.71 -2.06
C LEU A 211 3.90 1.70 -2.94
N MET A 212 4.39 0.51 -3.24
CA MET A 212 5.63 0.30 -3.99
C MET A 212 5.47 -0.81 -5.02
N ASP A 213 6.08 -0.64 -6.19
CA ASP A 213 6.28 -1.71 -7.18
C ASP A 213 7.75 -2.19 -7.07
N VAL A 214 7.93 -3.40 -6.57
CA VAL A 214 9.22 -4.01 -6.30
C VAL A 214 9.54 -5.04 -7.37
N ARG A 215 10.74 -4.95 -7.95
CA ARG A 215 11.22 -5.85 -9.00
C ARG A 215 12.61 -6.37 -8.65
N LEU A 216 12.72 -7.67 -8.51
CA LEU A 216 13.93 -8.37 -8.12
C LEU A 216 14.38 -9.29 -9.25
N ALA A 217 15.60 -9.12 -9.73
CA ALA A 217 16.26 -10.10 -10.58
C ALA A 217 16.48 -11.42 -9.82
N PRO A 218 16.80 -12.54 -10.50
CA PRO A 218 17.13 -13.79 -9.84
C PRO A 218 18.21 -13.61 -8.77
N GLY A 219 17.92 -14.07 -7.53
CA GLY A 219 18.81 -13.98 -6.38
C GLY A 219 18.95 -12.58 -5.74
N ALA A 220 18.43 -11.52 -6.37
CA ALA A 220 18.43 -10.19 -5.78
C ALA A 220 17.50 -10.12 -4.56
N ASN A 221 17.82 -9.23 -3.63
CA ASN A 221 17.05 -9.09 -2.41
C ASN A 221 16.80 -7.61 -2.07
N VAL A 222 15.75 -7.39 -1.29
CA VAL A 222 15.36 -6.07 -0.78
C VAL A 222 14.86 -6.21 0.66
N THR A 223 15.06 -5.15 1.43
CA THR A 223 14.43 -4.97 2.75
C THR A 223 13.69 -3.65 2.78
N GLN A 224 12.43 -3.66 3.23
CA GLN A 224 11.60 -2.48 3.39
C GLN A 224 11.10 -2.36 4.84
N GLU A 225 11.33 -1.21 5.44
CA GLU A 225 10.75 -0.87 6.73
C GLU A 225 9.24 -0.62 6.59
N VAL A 226 8.47 -1.21 7.51
CA VAL A 226 7.02 -0.99 7.60
C VAL A 226 6.68 -0.70 9.06
N PRO A 227 6.11 0.47 9.37
CA PRO A 227 5.87 0.87 10.75
C PRO A 227 5.10 -0.19 11.56
N LEU A 228 5.46 -0.33 12.84
CA LEU A 228 4.76 -1.21 13.78
C LEU A 228 3.27 -0.86 13.82
N GLY A 229 2.43 -1.90 13.90
CA GLY A 229 0.97 -1.75 13.95
C GLY A 229 0.30 -1.44 12.62
N TRP A 230 1.04 -1.29 11.51
CA TRP A 230 0.44 -1.18 10.20
C TRP A 230 0.03 -2.55 9.67
N ASN A 231 -1.13 -2.62 9.03
CA ASN A 231 -1.51 -3.77 8.21
C ASN A 231 -0.85 -3.66 6.83
N GLY A 232 -0.64 -4.79 6.18
CA GLY A 232 -0.09 -4.79 4.84
C GLY A 232 -0.08 -6.15 4.19
N PHE A 233 0.22 -6.16 2.91
CA PHE A 233 0.38 -7.37 2.11
C PHE A 233 1.32 -7.12 0.93
N ALA A 234 1.89 -8.20 0.42
CA ALA A 234 2.61 -8.20 -0.85
C ALA A 234 1.76 -8.94 -1.89
N TYR A 235 1.42 -8.29 -3.00
CA TYR A 235 0.72 -8.92 -4.12
C TYR A 235 1.72 -9.26 -5.22
N VAL A 236 1.93 -10.54 -5.47
CA VAL A 236 2.83 -11.03 -6.51
C VAL A 236 2.09 -11.05 -7.84
N TYR A 237 2.64 -10.36 -8.84
CA TYR A 237 2.02 -10.28 -10.16
C TYR A 237 2.85 -10.97 -11.27
N ASP A 238 4.16 -11.21 -11.04
CA ASP A 238 5.01 -11.91 -12.01
C ASP A 238 6.25 -12.52 -11.34
N GLY A 239 6.77 -13.60 -11.93
CA GLY A 239 7.93 -14.31 -11.41
C GLY A 239 7.64 -15.10 -10.13
N GLU A 240 8.69 -15.51 -9.46
CA GLU A 240 8.63 -16.30 -8.22
C GLU A 240 9.78 -15.94 -7.28
N GLY A 241 9.65 -16.29 -6.00
CA GLY A 241 10.70 -16.05 -5.01
C GLY A 241 10.21 -16.29 -3.59
N LYS A 242 10.76 -15.51 -2.67
CA LYS A 242 10.34 -15.56 -1.26
C LYS A 242 10.08 -14.16 -0.73
N ILE A 243 9.04 -14.02 0.07
CA ILE A 243 8.73 -12.80 0.83
C ILE A 243 8.61 -13.20 2.29
N CYS A 244 9.42 -12.59 3.14
CA CYS A 244 9.53 -12.95 4.57
C CYS A 244 9.70 -14.47 4.80
N GLY A 245 10.50 -15.13 3.96
CA GLY A 245 10.75 -16.56 3.99
C GLY A 245 9.67 -17.45 3.37
N SER A 246 8.47 -16.92 3.11
CA SER A 246 7.36 -17.65 2.47
C SER A 246 7.47 -17.65 0.97
N VAL A 247 7.03 -18.75 0.33
CA VAL A 247 6.99 -18.85 -1.14
C VAL A 247 6.03 -17.81 -1.70
N ALA A 248 6.50 -17.10 -2.73
CA ALA A 248 5.79 -16.04 -3.43
C ALA A 248 5.55 -16.46 -4.88
N GLN A 249 4.28 -16.48 -5.29
CA GLN A 249 3.82 -16.91 -6.63
C GLN A 249 2.82 -15.90 -7.20
N PRO A 250 2.72 -15.76 -8.54
CA PRO A 250 1.79 -14.84 -9.17
C PRO A 250 0.32 -15.07 -8.76
N GLU A 251 -0.46 -14.02 -8.82
CA GLU A 251 -1.89 -13.99 -8.45
C GLU A 251 -2.13 -14.34 -6.95
N HIS A 252 -1.12 -14.14 -6.08
CA HIS A 252 -1.26 -14.35 -4.63
C HIS A 252 -0.95 -13.08 -3.85
N ALA A 253 -1.77 -12.82 -2.82
CA ALA A 253 -1.50 -11.82 -1.80
C ALA A 253 -0.97 -12.51 -0.52
N LEU A 254 0.23 -12.13 -0.09
CA LEU A 254 0.87 -12.59 1.14
C LEU A 254 0.63 -11.56 2.24
N ILE A 255 -0.20 -11.90 3.22
CA ILE A 255 -0.63 -10.99 4.28
C ILE A 255 0.43 -10.94 5.37
N LEU A 256 0.89 -9.72 5.65
CA LEU A 256 1.92 -9.43 6.63
C LEU A 256 1.37 -9.47 8.05
N GLY A 257 2.06 -10.19 8.93
CA GLY A 257 1.84 -10.17 10.37
C GLY A 257 2.54 -8.99 11.06
N PRO A 258 2.57 -9.00 12.41
CA PRO A 258 3.27 -7.97 13.19
C PRO A 258 4.79 -8.04 12.95
N GLY A 259 5.44 -6.88 13.01
CA GLY A 259 6.86 -6.68 12.77
C GLY A 259 7.11 -5.27 12.23
N ASP A 260 8.36 -4.95 11.92
CA ASP A 260 8.79 -3.62 11.48
C ASP A 260 9.45 -3.59 10.10
N HIS A 261 9.68 -4.76 9.47
CA HIS A 261 10.22 -4.81 8.11
C HIS A 261 9.81 -6.06 7.34
N VAL A 262 9.90 -5.95 6.03
CA VAL A 262 9.63 -6.99 5.03
C VAL A 262 10.90 -7.24 4.25
N THR A 263 11.26 -8.52 4.07
CA THR A 263 12.35 -8.92 3.17
C THR A 263 11.78 -9.67 1.98
N ALA A 264 12.40 -9.52 0.82
CA ALA A 264 12.05 -10.32 -0.35
C ALA A 264 13.32 -10.72 -1.11
N THR A 265 13.26 -11.91 -1.76
CA THR A 265 14.34 -12.43 -2.58
C THR A 265 13.75 -12.99 -3.87
N GLY A 266 14.30 -12.59 -5.02
CA GLY A 266 13.97 -13.13 -6.34
C GLY A 266 14.36 -14.61 -6.43
N GLY A 267 13.48 -15.42 -7.00
CA GLY A 267 13.74 -16.84 -7.24
C GLY A 267 14.84 -17.06 -8.29
N SER A 268 15.21 -18.31 -8.48
CA SER A 268 16.25 -18.70 -9.46
C SER A 268 15.77 -18.73 -10.91
N GLY A 269 14.46 -18.60 -11.14
CA GLY A 269 13.87 -18.53 -12.49
C GLY A 269 14.24 -17.24 -13.23
N THR A 270 14.12 -17.23 -14.55
CA THR A 270 14.55 -16.11 -15.42
C THR A 270 13.84 -14.78 -15.12
N ASN A 271 12.63 -14.81 -14.57
CA ASN A 271 11.80 -13.63 -14.35
C ASN A 271 12.02 -12.95 -12.98
N GLY A 272 12.82 -13.59 -12.09
CA GLY A 272 12.98 -13.09 -10.72
C GLY A 272 11.64 -13.03 -9.96
N LEU A 273 11.38 -11.93 -9.26
CA LEU A 273 10.15 -11.71 -8.50
C LEU A 273 9.66 -10.26 -8.67
N LYS A 274 8.36 -10.09 -9.00
CA LYS A 274 7.74 -8.76 -9.10
C LYS A 274 6.46 -8.73 -8.28
N PHE A 275 6.33 -7.72 -7.43
CA PHE A 275 5.19 -7.59 -6.53
C PHE A 275 4.89 -6.15 -6.15
N LEU A 276 3.64 -5.86 -5.83
CA LEU A 276 3.25 -4.64 -5.13
C LEU A 276 3.40 -4.86 -3.63
N LEU A 277 4.13 -3.99 -2.94
CA LEU A 277 4.14 -3.92 -1.49
C LEU A 277 3.23 -2.79 -1.04
N ILE A 278 2.22 -3.15 -0.25
CA ILE A 278 1.14 -2.27 0.16
C ILE A 278 1.01 -2.39 1.68
N ALA A 279 1.16 -1.28 2.40
CA ALA A 279 0.94 -1.26 3.85
C ALA A 279 0.41 0.11 4.31
N GLY A 280 -0.38 0.13 5.38
CA GLY A 280 -0.96 1.35 5.90
C GLY A 280 -1.43 1.24 7.34
N LYS A 281 -1.56 2.40 7.97
CA LYS A 281 -2.08 2.49 9.34
C LYS A 281 -3.55 2.03 9.35
N PRO A 282 -3.95 1.06 10.19
CA PRO A 282 -5.35 0.71 10.36
C PRO A 282 -6.16 1.92 10.81
N ILE A 283 -7.36 2.08 10.27
CA ILE A 283 -8.29 3.14 10.68
C ILE A 283 -9.01 2.75 11.98
N GLY A 284 -9.35 1.46 12.12
CA GLY A 284 -10.00 0.93 13.32
C GLY A 284 -11.45 1.36 13.49
N GLU A 285 -12.09 1.83 12.42
CA GLU A 285 -13.49 2.25 12.40
C GLU A 285 -14.35 1.20 11.68
N PRO A 286 -15.69 1.18 11.92
CA PRO A 286 -16.59 0.29 11.19
C PRO A 286 -16.52 0.50 9.68
N ILE A 287 -16.56 -0.61 8.93
CA ILE A 287 -16.62 -0.60 7.46
C ILE A 287 -17.98 -1.16 7.05
N VAL A 288 -18.87 -0.29 6.57
CA VAL A 288 -20.14 -0.68 5.97
C VAL A 288 -20.05 -0.38 4.48
N GLN A 289 -20.05 -1.45 3.67
CA GLN A 289 -19.91 -1.36 2.22
C GLN A 289 -21.15 -1.94 1.53
N HIS A 290 -21.68 -1.19 0.55
CA HIS A 290 -22.68 -1.68 -0.38
C HIS A 290 -22.38 -1.15 -1.77
N GLY A 291 -21.96 -2.07 -2.66
CA GLY A 291 -21.51 -1.71 -4.00
C GLY A 291 -20.38 -0.67 -3.96
N PRO A 292 -20.57 0.49 -4.63
CA PRO A 292 -19.54 1.53 -4.77
C PRO A 292 -19.50 2.54 -3.62
N PHE A 293 -20.20 2.30 -2.52
CA PHE A 293 -20.26 3.16 -1.37
C PHE A 293 -19.68 2.48 -0.13
N VAL A 294 -18.79 3.17 0.60
CA VAL A 294 -18.15 2.67 1.80
C VAL A 294 -18.23 3.73 2.89
N MET A 295 -19.06 3.48 3.89
CA MET A 295 -19.34 4.41 4.97
C MET A 295 -19.10 3.73 6.33
N THR A 296 -19.46 4.39 7.43
CA THR A 296 -19.30 3.83 8.79
C THR A 296 -20.61 3.29 9.36
N THR A 297 -21.77 3.68 8.80
CA THR A 297 -23.07 3.17 9.23
C THR A 297 -23.96 2.81 8.03
N GLN A 298 -24.99 2.01 8.29
CA GLN A 298 -25.96 1.62 7.26
C GLN A 298 -26.80 2.81 6.80
N GLU A 299 -27.10 3.75 7.69
CA GLU A 299 -27.84 4.98 7.42
C GLU A 299 -27.09 5.86 6.42
N GLU A 300 -25.77 5.98 6.61
CA GLU A 300 -24.90 6.71 5.68
C GLU A 300 -24.88 6.06 4.30
N ILE A 301 -24.93 4.73 4.19
CA ILE A 301 -25.08 4.00 2.93
C ILE A 301 -26.42 4.32 2.27
N TYR A 302 -27.53 4.27 3.02
CA TYR A 302 -28.85 4.63 2.48
C TYR A 302 -28.89 6.08 2.00
N GLN A 303 -28.21 6.99 2.71
CA GLN A 303 -28.09 8.39 2.29
C GLN A 303 -27.30 8.48 0.96
N ALA A 304 -26.18 7.75 0.81
CA ALA A 304 -25.39 7.74 -0.41
C ALA A 304 -26.23 7.29 -1.64
N PHE A 305 -27.06 6.27 -1.48
CA PHE A 305 -27.99 5.83 -2.54
C PHE A 305 -29.03 6.90 -2.88
N ARG A 306 -29.66 7.54 -1.87
CA ARG A 306 -30.62 8.63 -2.11
C ARG A 306 -29.98 9.81 -2.85
N ASP A 307 -28.78 10.21 -2.43
CA ASP A 307 -28.04 11.29 -3.06
C ASP A 307 -27.71 10.95 -4.52
N TYR A 308 -27.25 9.74 -4.79
CA TYR A 308 -26.94 9.29 -6.15
C TYR A 308 -28.20 9.27 -7.03
N GLN A 309 -29.30 8.66 -6.57
CA GLN A 309 -30.55 8.55 -7.31
C GLN A 309 -31.19 9.92 -7.60
N SER A 310 -31.01 10.90 -6.73
CA SER A 310 -31.51 12.27 -6.90
C SER A 310 -30.54 13.21 -7.66
N GLY A 311 -29.39 12.69 -8.15
CA GLY A 311 -28.38 13.49 -8.85
C GLY A 311 -27.57 14.43 -7.93
N ARG A 312 -27.64 14.26 -6.60
CA ARG A 312 -27.01 15.13 -5.60
C ARG A 312 -25.77 14.50 -4.94
N LEU A 313 -25.23 13.43 -5.48
CA LEU A 313 -24.09 12.73 -4.87
C LEU A 313 -22.90 13.66 -4.59
N GLN A 314 -22.71 14.68 -5.40
CA GLN A 314 -21.60 15.61 -5.35
C GLN A 314 -21.97 16.99 -4.83
N ASP A 315 -23.26 17.23 -4.49
CA ASP A 315 -23.76 18.54 -4.07
C ASP A 315 -23.24 18.89 -2.66
N PRO A 316 -22.48 19.99 -2.51
CA PRO A 316 -22.00 20.42 -1.20
C PRO A 316 -23.11 21.06 -0.33
N ALA A 317 -24.23 21.51 -0.93
CA ALA A 317 -25.28 22.23 -0.20
C ALA A 317 -26.02 21.36 0.83
N ASP A 318 -26.15 20.06 0.57
CA ASP A 318 -26.85 19.09 1.42
C ASP A 318 -25.91 18.24 2.29
N ASN A 319 -24.64 18.61 2.39
CA ASN A 319 -23.68 17.87 3.20
C ASN A 319 -23.80 18.22 4.70
N PRO A 320 -24.41 17.36 5.56
CA PRO A 320 -24.50 17.60 6.99
C PRO A 320 -23.11 17.51 7.69
N TRP A 321 -22.11 16.99 6.99
CA TRP A 321 -20.76 16.83 7.45
C TRP A 321 -19.88 17.89 6.78
N LYS A 322 -19.56 18.95 7.49
CA LYS A 322 -18.49 19.86 7.08
C LYS A 322 -17.16 19.15 7.33
N GLY A 323 -16.76 18.32 6.35
CA GLY A 323 -15.42 17.75 6.33
C GLY A 323 -14.40 18.87 6.18
N ASP A 324 -13.26 18.68 6.80
CA ASP A 324 -12.12 19.58 6.64
C ASP A 324 -11.68 19.52 5.15
N ASP A 325 -11.96 20.58 4.40
CA ASP A 325 -11.47 20.78 3.02
C ASP A 325 -9.98 21.16 3.02
N GLY A 326 -9.28 20.95 4.16
CA GLY A 326 -7.88 21.24 4.33
C GLY A 326 -7.03 20.62 3.22
N GLU A 327 -6.25 21.43 2.56
CA GLU A 327 -5.20 21.00 1.63
C GLU A 327 -4.20 20.10 2.37
N LEU A 328 -3.86 18.94 1.77
CA LEU A 328 -2.78 18.08 2.22
C LEU A 328 -1.45 18.59 1.68
#